data_f0f7b07241681b011ebd71ba02548e24
#
_entry.id   f0f7b07241681b011ebd71ba02548e24
#
_cell.length_a   1.000
_cell.length_b   1.000
_cell.length_c   1.000
_cell.angle_alpha   90.00
_cell.angle_beta   90.00
_cell.angle_gamma   90.00
#
_symmetry.space_group_name_H-M   'P 1'
#
loop_
_entity.id
_entity.type
_entity.pdbx_description
1 polymer ?
#
loop_
_entity_poly.entity_id
_entity_poly.type
_entity_poly.pdbx_seq_one_letter_code
_entity_poly.pdbx_strand_id
1 'polypeptide(L)'
;LIRAVGLSNITLAHLCRALRTTEIACVQNLFHLADRASQPVLDECTKRGIAFVPFGSLGFGVTGPRSVVGQQIVVEEAARLGLSPGQLALAWVLALAPNVLVIPGVSSVDHLRENLKASEVLLDNEAMQRLSAL
;
A
#
# COMPACT_ATOMS: atom_id res chain seq x y z
N LEU A 1 2.14 -16.28 -25.52
CA LEU A 1 1.49 -15.01 -25.76
C LEU A 1 1.25 -14.25 -24.45
N ILE A 2 0.62 -14.87 -23.44
CA ILE A 2 0.50 -14.33 -22.06
C ILE A 2 1.55 -15.03 -21.20
N ARG A 3 2.36 -14.26 -20.46
CA ARG A 3 3.41 -14.80 -19.59
C ARG A 3 2.93 -14.98 -18.16
N ALA A 4 2.02 -14.11 -17.70
CA ALA A 4 1.48 -14.13 -16.35
C ALA A 4 0.08 -13.51 -16.32
N VAL A 5 -0.72 -13.91 -15.34
CA VAL A 5 -2.06 -13.37 -15.09
C VAL A 5 -2.06 -12.63 -13.77
N GLY A 6 -2.63 -11.44 -13.75
CA GLY A 6 -2.92 -10.67 -12.54
C GLY A 6 -4.42 -10.43 -12.38
N LEU A 7 -4.84 -10.11 -11.18
CA LEU A 7 -6.23 -9.79 -10.83
C LEU A 7 -6.31 -8.38 -10.27
N SER A 8 -7.47 -7.74 -10.42
CA SER A 8 -7.70 -6.41 -9.86
C SER A 8 -9.11 -6.28 -9.28
N ASN A 9 -9.24 -5.51 -8.18
CA ASN A 9 -10.52 -5.24 -7.51
C ASN A 9 -11.28 -6.53 -7.13
N ILE A 10 -10.58 -7.47 -6.51
CA ILE A 10 -11.14 -8.78 -6.17
C ILE A 10 -11.26 -8.99 -4.65
N THR A 11 -12.17 -9.88 -4.27
CA THR A 11 -12.29 -10.39 -2.90
C THR A 11 -11.41 -11.61 -2.71
N LEU A 12 -11.19 -12.03 -1.45
CA LEU A 12 -10.52 -13.28 -1.12
C LEU A 12 -11.18 -14.50 -1.79
N ALA A 13 -12.50 -14.52 -1.84
CA ALA A 13 -13.24 -15.61 -2.51
C ALA A 13 -12.94 -15.69 -4.01
N HIS A 14 -12.81 -14.52 -4.68
CA HIS A 14 -12.42 -14.45 -6.08
C HIS A 14 -10.99 -14.95 -6.29
N LEU A 15 -10.05 -14.54 -5.43
CA LEU A 15 -8.66 -15.02 -5.47
C LEU A 15 -8.60 -16.55 -5.34
N CYS A 16 -9.25 -17.11 -4.32
CA CYS A 16 -9.27 -18.55 -4.08
C CYS A 16 -9.89 -19.33 -5.25
N ARG A 17 -10.90 -18.75 -5.92
CA ARG A 17 -11.50 -19.36 -7.11
C ARG A 17 -10.54 -19.34 -8.30
N ALA A 18 -9.88 -18.21 -8.56
CA ALA A 18 -8.95 -18.07 -9.68
C ALA A 18 -7.74 -19.01 -9.54
N LEU A 19 -7.21 -19.14 -8.33
CA LEU A 19 -6.08 -20.04 -8.01
C LEU A 19 -6.35 -21.53 -8.27
N ARG A 20 -7.63 -21.94 -8.37
CA ARG A 20 -7.98 -23.30 -8.80
C ARG A 20 -7.86 -23.50 -10.31
N THR A 21 -7.76 -22.42 -11.07
CA THR A 21 -7.76 -22.43 -12.55
C THR A 21 -6.39 -22.16 -13.12
N THR A 22 -5.64 -21.22 -12.53
CA THR A 22 -4.33 -20.81 -13.03
C THR A 22 -3.50 -20.17 -11.91
N GLU A 23 -2.19 -20.07 -12.15
CA GLU A 23 -1.30 -19.27 -11.30
C GLU A 23 -1.59 -17.78 -11.46
N ILE A 24 -1.57 -17.08 -10.33
CA ILE A 24 -1.77 -15.62 -10.27
C ILE A 24 -0.44 -14.97 -9.85
N ALA A 25 0.08 -14.10 -10.69
CA ALA A 25 1.35 -13.42 -10.44
C ALA A 25 1.21 -12.21 -9.51
N CYS A 26 0.10 -11.46 -9.64
CA CYS A 26 -0.15 -10.30 -8.79
C CYS A 26 -1.64 -10.04 -8.57
N VAL A 27 -1.94 -9.33 -7.49
CA VAL A 27 -3.27 -8.76 -7.23
C VAL A 27 -3.14 -7.27 -7.02
N GLN A 28 -3.98 -6.48 -7.69
CA GLN A 28 -4.03 -5.03 -7.58
C GLN A 28 -5.37 -4.60 -7.01
N ASN A 29 -5.40 -4.21 -5.74
CA ASN A 29 -6.60 -3.76 -5.04
C ASN A 29 -6.39 -2.37 -4.43
N LEU A 30 -7.48 -1.66 -4.16
CA LEU A 30 -7.43 -0.46 -3.32
C LEU A 30 -6.96 -0.85 -1.93
N PHE A 31 -5.93 -0.15 -1.45
CA PHE A 31 -5.43 -0.35 -0.09
C PHE A 31 -4.57 0.84 0.37
N HIS A 32 -4.88 1.39 1.52
CA HIS A 32 -4.12 2.45 2.17
C HIS A 32 -4.45 2.51 3.67
N LEU A 33 -3.77 3.38 4.41
CA LEU A 33 -3.93 3.55 5.87
C LEU A 33 -5.39 3.61 6.35
N ALA A 34 -6.24 4.35 5.63
CA ALA A 34 -7.65 4.57 5.99
C ALA A 34 -8.64 3.60 5.29
N ASP A 35 -8.17 2.73 4.40
CA ASP A 35 -9.00 1.68 3.77
C ASP A 35 -8.21 0.38 3.67
N ARG A 36 -8.55 -0.56 4.52
CA ARG A 36 -7.91 -1.87 4.65
C ARG A 36 -8.85 -3.03 4.34
N ALA A 37 -9.94 -2.77 3.60
CA ALA A 37 -10.90 -3.81 3.22
C ALA A 37 -10.25 -4.99 2.47
N SER A 38 -9.13 -4.74 1.78
CA SER A 38 -8.35 -5.77 1.08
C SER A 38 -7.32 -6.50 1.96
N GLN A 39 -7.26 -6.28 3.28
CA GLN A 39 -6.31 -6.96 4.16
C GLN A 39 -6.35 -8.50 4.03
N PRO A 40 -7.52 -9.16 3.99
CA PRO A 40 -7.57 -10.62 3.82
C PRO A 40 -6.95 -11.10 2.49
N VAL A 41 -7.01 -10.26 1.44
CA VAL A 41 -6.39 -10.57 0.15
C VAL A 41 -4.87 -10.40 0.23
N LEU A 42 -4.37 -9.33 0.87
CA LEU A 42 -2.95 -9.12 1.14
C LEU A 42 -2.37 -10.31 1.93
N ASP A 43 -3.03 -10.72 3.00
CA ASP A 43 -2.58 -11.83 3.85
C ASP A 43 -2.45 -13.14 3.05
N GLU A 44 -3.43 -13.44 2.19
CA GLU A 44 -3.39 -14.65 1.35
C GLU A 44 -2.32 -14.53 0.25
N CYS A 45 -2.15 -13.36 -0.35
CA CYS A 45 -1.06 -13.10 -1.29
C CYS A 45 0.31 -13.32 -0.63
N THR A 46 0.49 -12.83 0.59
CA THR A 46 1.73 -12.97 1.35
C THR A 46 2.06 -14.45 1.63
N LYS A 47 1.08 -15.24 2.08
CA LYS A 47 1.24 -16.68 2.30
C LYS A 47 1.69 -17.43 1.05
N ARG A 48 1.31 -16.95 -0.13
CA ARG A 48 1.56 -17.63 -1.42
C ARG A 48 2.71 -17.04 -2.20
N GLY A 49 3.33 -15.95 -1.74
CA GLY A 49 4.36 -15.23 -2.50
C GLY A 49 3.82 -14.54 -3.75
N ILE A 50 2.52 -14.22 -3.80
CA ILE A 50 1.88 -13.47 -4.88
C ILE A 50 2.13 -11.99 -4.62
N ALA A 51 2.56 -11.23 -5.63
CA ALA A 51 2.73 -9.79 -5.49
C ALA A 51 1.39 -9.09 -5.18
N PHE A 52 1.37 -8.26 -4.14
CA PHE A 52 0.23 -7.40 -3.84
C PHE A 52 0.58 -5.96 -4.24
N VAL A 53 -0.22 -5.38 -5.12
CA VAL A 53 0.03 -4.06 -5.73
C VAL A 53 -1.09 -3.10 -5.32
N PRO A 54 -0.97 -2.45 -4.16
CA PRO A 54 -1.98 -1.52 -3.70
C PRO A 54 -2.03 -0.29 -4.59
N PHE A 55 -3.19 0.02 -5.16
CA PHE A 55 -3.42 1.32 -5.78
C PHE A 55 -4.07 2.28 -4.78
N GLY A 56 -3.95 3.58 -5.03
CA GLY A 56 -4.46 4.61 -4.15
C GLY A 56 -3.76 4.67 -2.79
N SER A 57 -2.50 4.23 -2.68
CA SER A 57 -1.75 4.14 -1.41
C SER A 57 -1.61 5.46 -0.66
N LEU A 58 -1.73 6.60 -1.35
CA LEU A 58 -1.75 7.95 -0.76
C LEU A 58 -3.18 8.48 -0.53
N GLY A 59 -4.20 7.66 -0.79
CA GLY A 59 -5.60 8.08 -0.82
C GLY A 59 -5.95 8.79 -2.13
N PHE A 60 -7.19 9.28 -2.20
CA PHE A 60 -7.68 10.03 -3.35
C PHE A 60 -7.79 11.50 -3.01
N GLY A 61 -6.92 12.30 -3.62
CA GLY A 61 -6.84 13.74 -3.40
C GLY A 61 -5.82 14.15 -2.33
N VAL A 62 -5.32 15.38 -2.43
CA VAL A 62 -4.32 15.95 -1.52
C VAL A 62 -4.98 16.53 -0.26
N THR A 63 -6.28 16.82 -0.34
CA THR A 63 -7.07 17.44 0.74
C THR A 63 -8.44 16.78 0.88
N GLY A 64 -9.03 16.89 2.07
CA GLY A 64 -10.36 16.38 2.36
C GLY A 64 -10.38 14.98 3.00
N PRO A 65 -11.59 14.46 3.32
CA PRO A 65 -11.76 13.27 4.15
C PRO A 65 -11.25 11.96 3.51
N ARG A 66 -10.93 11.95 2.22
CA ARG A 66 -10.34 10.80 1.51
C ARG A 66 -8.82 10.90 1.35
N SER A 67 -8.21 11.98 1.81
CA SER A 67 -6.77 12.16 1.77
C SER A 67 -6.14 11.41 2.94
N VAL A 68 -5.27 10.46 2.65
CA VAL A 68 -4.45 9.79 3.68
C VAL A 68 -3.41 10.75 4.21
N VAL A 69 -2.75 11.47 3.33
CA VAL A 69 -1.64 12.39 3.68
C VAL A 69 -2.09 13.62 4.47
N GLY A 70 -3.37 13.95 4.45
CA GLY A 70 -3.96 15.05 5.23
C GLY A 70 -4.52 14.64 6.59
N GLN A 71 -4.47 13.37 6.95
CA GLN A 71 -4.91 12.89 8.26
C GLN A 71 -3.97 13.43 9.35
N GLN A 72 -4.55 13.97 10.44
CA GLN A 72 -3.76 14.61 11.49
C GLN A 72 -2.69 13.68 12.06
N ILE A 73 -3.03 12.43 12.34
CA ILE A 73 -2.08 11.44 12.87
C ILE A 73 -0.94 11.15 11.88
N VAL A 74 -1.20 11.16 10.57
CA VAL A 74 -0.16 10.96 9.56
C VAL A 74 0.77 12.17 9.50
N VAL A 75 0.24 13.37 9.60
CA VAL A 75 1.04 14.62 9.63
C VAL A 75 1.90 14.69 10.89
N GLU A 76 1.33 14.42 12.07
CA GLU A 76 2.05 14.44 13.35
C GLU A 76 3.18 13.40 13.37
N GLU A 77 2.89 12.18 12.93
CA GLU A 77 3.85 11.08 12.94
C GLU A 77 4.95 11.29 11.89
N ALA A 78 4.62 11.83 10.72
CA ALA A 78 5.60 12.21 9.71
C ALA A 78 6.57 13.29 10.25
N ALA A 79 6.04 14.31 10.94
CA ALA A 79 6.85 15.34 11.57
C ALA A 79 7.79 14.76 12.65
N ARG A 80 7.29 13.82 13.49
CA ARG A 80 8.10 13.12 14.52
C ARG A 80 9.29 12.38 13.91
N LEU A 81 9.08 11.75 12.74
CA LEU A 81 10.09 10.93 12.06
C LEU A 81 10.93 11.72 11.03
N GLY A 82 10.67 13.02 10.85
CA GLY A 82 11.36 13.83 9.85
C GLY A 82 11.05 13.45 8.40
N LEU A 83 9.86 12.92 8.17
CA LEU A 83 9.36 12.45 6.85
C LEU A 83 8.28 13.39 6.32
N SER A 84 8.02 13.32 5.02
CA SER A 84 6.77 13.85 4.50
C SER A 84 5.61 12.88 4.78
N PRO A 85 4.36 13.37 4.87
CA PRO A 85 3.18 12.51 5.02
C PRO A 85 3.06 11.45 3.92
N GLY A 86 3.46 11.78 2.69
CA GLY A 86 3.48 10.85 1.57
C GLY A 86 4.50 9.73 1.74
N GLN A 87 5.73 10.07 2.15
CA GLN A 87 6.75 9.08 2.46
C GLN A 87 6.32 8.14 3.58
N LEU A 88 5.75 8.70 4.65
CA LEU A 88 5.26 7.90 5.77
C LEU A 88 4.15 6.92 5.35
N ALA A 89 3.17 7.39 4.57
CA ALA A 89 2.07 6.55 4.08
C ALA A 89 2.56 5.40 3.20
N LEU A 90 3.51 5.67 2.29
CA LEU A 90 4.12 4.65 1.44
C LEU A 90 4.97 3.67 2.24
N ALA A 91 5.79 4.17 3.16
CA ALA A 91 6.64 3.33 4.02
C ALA A 91 5.79 2.38 4.87
N TRP A 92 4.66 2.86 5.42
CA TRP A 92 3.74 2.02 6.17
C TRP A 92 3.18 0.87 5.30
N VAL A 93 2.73 1.16 4.10
CA VAL A 93 2.20 0.13 3.18
C VAL A 93 3.29 -0.90 2.83
N LEU A 94 4.51 -0.44 2.54
CA LEU A 94 5.65 -1.31 2.24
C LEU A 94 6.07 -2.19 3.43
N ALA A 95 5.93 -1.67 4.65
CA ALA A 95 6.29 -2.41 5.88
C ALA A 95 5.33 -3.55 6.23
N LEU A 96 4.15 -3.63 5.59
CA LEU A 96 3.15 -4.66 5.91
C LEU A 96 3.57 -6.06 5.48
N ALA A 97 4.24 -6.20 4.33
CA ALA A 97 4.67 -7.50 3.84
C ALA A 97 5.72 -7.36 2.72
N PRO A 98 6.63 -8.35 2.57
CA PRO A 98 7.73 -8.27 1.60
C PRO A 98 7.29 -8.39 0.13
N ASN A 99 6.06 -8.81 -0.13
CA ASN A 99 5.47 -8.96 -1.46
C ASN A 99 4.64 -7.75 -1.90
N VAL A 100 4.70 -6.64 -1.16
CA VAL A 100 3.99 -5.39 -1.51
C VAL A 100 4.83 -4.56 -2.48
N LEU A 101 4.19 -4.08 -3.55
CA LEU A 101 4.77 -3.20 -4.57
C LEU A 101 3.87 -1.98 -4.74
N VAL A 102 4.34 -0.80 -4.34
CA VAL A 102 3.56 0.44 -4.46
C VAL A 102 3.69 1.08 -5.84
N ILE A 103 2.61 1.69 -6.32
CA ILE A 103 2.53 2.35 -7.63
C ILE A 103 2.01 3.80 -7.51
N PRO A 104 2.63 4.66 -6.69
CA PRO A 104 2.17 6.02 -6.51
C PRO A 104 2.29 6.82 -7.82
N GLY A 105 1.19 7.48 -8.21
CA GLY A 105 1.21 8.40 -9.34
C GLY A 105 1.99 9.67 -9.00
N VAL A 106 2.83 10.15 -9.93
CA VAL A 106 3.62 11.37 -9.77
C VAL A 106 3.55 12.23 -11.03
N SER A 107 3.65 13.56 -10.85
CA SER A 107 3.69 14.54 -11.94
C SER A 107 4.99 15.33 -11.99
N SER A 108 5.92 15.09 -11.05
CA SER A 108 7.22 15.75 -11.00
C SER A 108 8.33 14.78 -10.61
N VAL A 109 9.57 15.10 -11.04
CA VAL A 109 10.77 14.33 -10.70
C VAL A 109 11.04 14.38 -9.20
N ASP A 110 10.75 15.50 -8.54
CA ASP A 110 10.99 15.64 -7.12
C ASP A 110 10.05 14.77 -6.29
N HIS A 111 8.78 14.69 -6.65
CA HIS A 111 7.85 13.75 -6.04
C HIS A 111 8.25 12.28 -6.29
N LEU A 112 8.80 11.97 -7.48
CA LEU A 112 9.32 10.62 -7.75
C LEU A 112 10.49 10.29 -6.82
N ARG A 113 11.44 11.20 -6.67
CA ARG A 113 12.59 11.02 -5.75
C ARG A 113 12.14 10.87 -4.30
N GLU A 114 11.15 11.65 -3.89
CA GLU A 114 10.54 11.56 -2.56
C GLU A 114 9.90 10.20 -2.33
N ASN A 115 9.09 9.72 -3.27
CA ASN A 115 8.44 8.41 -3.17
C ASN A 115 9.45 7.25 -3.14
N LEU A 116 10.54 7.33 -3.91
CA LEU A 116 11.59 6.31 -3.91
C LEU A 116 12.26 6.19 -2.53
N LYS A 117 12.49 7.30 -1.84
CA LYS A 117 13.06 7.30 -0.49
C LYS A 117 12.18 6.59 0.54
N ALA A 118 10.87 6.46 0.30
CA ALA A 118 9.97 5.73 1.20
C ALA A 118 10.38 4.25 1.38
N SER A 119 11.04 3.64 0.39
CA SER A 119 11.54 2.26 0.48
C SER A 119 12.73 2.09 1.42
N GLU A 120 13.38 3.17 1.81
CA GLU A 120 14.54 3.18 2.71
C GLU A 120 14.12 3.46 4.17
N VAL A 121 12.85 3.82 4.38
CA VAL A 121 12.34 4.19 5.70
C VAL A 121 12.03 2.94 6.51
N LEU A 122 12.63 2.86 7.68
CA LEU A 122 12.31 1.84 8.69
C LEU A 122 11.41 2.48 9.76
N LEU A 123 10.17 2.06 9.80
CA LEU A 123 9.21 2.53 10.80
C LEU A 123 9.44 1.79 12.12
N ASP A 124 9.47 2.53 13.23
CA ASP A 124 9.50 1.94 14.55
C ASP A 124 8.14 1.34 14.93
N ASN A 125 8.12 0.52 16.00
CA ASN A 125 6.91 -0.16 16.46
C ASN A 125 5.82 0.83 16.89
N GLU A 126 6.21 1.99 17.41
CA GLU A 126 5.27 3.03 17.81
C GLU A 126 4.53 3.61 16.60
N ALA A 127 5.28 3.99 15.55
CA ALA A 127 4.70 4.46 14.30
C ALA A 127 3.75 3.43 13.68
N MET A 128 4.19 2.16 13.61
CA MET A 128 3.36 1.07 13.08
C MET A 128 2.06 0.90 13.86
N GLN A 129 2.11 0.94 15.18
CA GLN A 129 0.91 0.82 16.03
C GLN A 129 -0.03 2.01 15.88
N ARG A 130 0.49 3.25 15.95
CA ARG A 130 -0.31 4.48 15.84
C ARG A 130 -1.00 4.59 14.50
N LEU A 131 -0.27 4.33 13.41
CA LEU A 131 -0.82 4.37 12.07
C LEU A 131 -1.80 3.23 11.80
N SER A 132 -1.58 2.06 12.40
CA SER A 132 -2.49 0.93 12.26
C SER A 132 -3.76 1.06 13.12
N ALA A 133 -3.88 2.05 13.96
CA ALA A 133 -5.08 2.37 14.73
C ALA A 133 -6.07 3.30 13.97
N LEU A 134 -5.67 3.82 12.79
CA LEU A 134 -6.53 4.55 11.86
C LEU A 134 -7.57 3.58 11.27
#